data_f71ad0b6f2ddccbfc93bb3921c3d9427
#
_entry.id   f71ad0b6f2ddccbfc93bb3921c3d9427
#
_cell.length_a   1.000
_cell.length_b   1.000
_cell.length_c   1.000
_cell.angle_alpha   90.00
_cell.angle_beta   90.00
_cell.angle_gamma   90.00
#
_symmetry.space_group_name_H-M   'P 1'
#
loop_
_entity.id
_entity.type
_entity.pdbx_description
1 polymer ?
#
loop_
_entity_poly.entity_id
_entity_poly.type
_entity_poly.pdbx_seq_one_letter_code
_entity_poly.pdbx_strand_id
1 'polypeptide(L)'
;MVKVIITKQNGAYKSFICSGHAEYSSNRGIGAFLKPQGDVVCAGVSAIVINTVNCLQDLLHEDIGCDYDSEEGGLIPCAFRSIPTHEASLLIDSMIHGLEWIREQYGEKYLKFEIEEV
;
A
#
# COMPACT_ATOMS: atom_id res chain seq x y z
N MET A 1 9.35 -1.70 -9.45
CA MET A 1 9.08 -2.42 -8.20
C MET A 1 8.20 -1.60 -7.29
N VAL A 2 7.18 -2.21 -6.72
CA VAL A 2 6.31 -1.54 -5.74
C VAL A 2 6.93 -1.72 -4.35
N LYS A 3 6.91 -0.66 -3.56
CA LYS A 3 7.45 -0.70 -2.20
C LYS A 3 6.42 -0.16 -1.23
N VAL A 4 6.23 -0.89 -0.13
CA VAL A 4 5.31 -0.49 0.95
C VAL A 4 6.11 -0.46 2.26
N ILE A 5 6.04 0.67 2.96
CA ILE A 5 6.69 0.82 4.27
C ILE A 5 5.60 1.09 5.29
N ILE A 6 5.55 0.26 6.32
CA ILE A 6 4.58 0.37 7.40
C ILE A 6 5.34 0.73 8.65
N THR A 7 4.93 1.79 9.36
CA THR A 7 5.59 2.18 10.59
C THR A 7 4.70 1.91 11.79
N LYS A 8 5.31 1.49 12.88
CA LYS A 8 4.65 1.28 14.17
C LYS A 8 5.35 2.10 15.23
N GLN A 9 4.62 2.54 16.23
CA GLN A 9 5.17 3.24 17.38
C GLN A 9 4.53 2.67 18.63
N ASN A 10 5.38 2.18 19.56
CA ASN A 10 4.92 1.58 20.80
C ASN A 10 3.92 0.43 20.56
N GLY A 11 4.17 -0.36 19.51
CA GLY A 11 3.34 -1.50 19.18
C GLY A 11 2.08 -1.20 18.40
N ALA A 12 1.77 0.06 18.14
CA ALA A 12 0.59 0.45 17.37
C ALA A 12 0.97 0.96 15.98
N TYR A 13 0.13 0.71 15.00
CA TYR A 13 0.37 1.21 13.65
C TYR A 13 0.31 2.74 13.65
N LYS A 14 1.28 3.35 13.00
CA LYS A 14 1.38 4.80 12.91
C LYS A 14 1.15 5.30 11.48
N SER A 15 1.74 4.64 10.49
CA SER A 15 1.58 5.08 9.11
C SER A 15 1.92 3.95 8.16
N PHE A 16 1.54 4.13 6.91
CA PHE A 16 2.07 3.32 5.83
C PHE A 16 2.17 4.18 4.57
N ILE A 17 3.08 3.80 3.70
CA ILE A 17 3.26 4.50 2.43
C ILE A 17 3.54 3.47 1.35
N CYS A 18 2.85 3.62 0.22
CA CYS A 18 3.02 2.77 -0.94
C CYS A 18 3.57 3.60 -2.08
N SER A 19 4.60 3.11 -2.75
CA SER A 19 5.22 3.82 -3.86
C SER A 19 5.53 2.86 -5.00
N GLY A 20 5.79 3.42 -6.19
CA GLY A 20 6.14 2.64 -7.36
C GLY A 20 5.07 2.58 -8.43
N HIS A 21 3.92 3.19 -8.21
CA HIS A 21 2.83 3.18 -9.19
C HIS A 21 3.15 3.95 -10.46
N ALA A 22 4.00 4.97 -10.34
CA ALA A 22 4.35 5.79 -11.49
C ALA A 22 4.99 4.98 -12.60
N GLU A 23 5.72 3.93 -12.25
CA GLU A 23 6.33 3.06 -13.26
C GLU A 23 5.28 2.37 -14.11
N TYR A 24 4.18 1.97 -13.49
CA TYR A 24 3.07 1.38 -14.22
C TYR A 24 2.50 2.37 -15.23
N SER A 25 2.22 3.60 -14.79
CA SER A 25 1.64 4.63 -15.66
C SER A 25 2.57 4.98 -16.81
N SER A 26 3.86 5.11 -16.54
CA SER A 26 4.82 5.50 -17.55
C SER A 26 5.13 4.40 -18.55
N ASN A 27 4.79 3.17 -18.25
CA ASN A 27 5.07 2.01 -19.10
C ASN A 27 3.85 1.55 -19.89
N ARG A 28 2.98 2.42 -20.18
CA ARG A 28 1.81 2.11 -20.96
C ARG A 28 2.17 1.67 -22.34
N GLY A 29 2.30 1.38 -23.14
CA GLY A 29 2.71 0.95 -24.43
C GLY A 29 3.47 -0.36 -24.35
N ILE A 30 4.59 -0.37 -25.03
CA ILE A 30 5.39 -1.57 -25.18
C ILE A 30 5.92 -2.07 -23.84
N GLY A 31 6.34 -1.14 -22.98
CA GLY A 31 6.89 -1.50 -21.68
C GLY A 31 5.90 -2.29 -20.81
N ALA A 32 4.67 -1.80 -20.73
CA ALA A 32 3.63 -2.48 -19.97
C ALA A 32 3.32 -3.85 -20.57
N PHE A 33 3.30 -3.94 -21.87
CA PHE A 33 3.04 -5.20 -22.56
C PHE A 33 4.12 -6.23 -22.28
N LEU A 34 5.38 -5.79 -22.21
CA LEU A 34 6.51 -6.68 -22.00
C LEU A 34 6.71 -7.12 -20.55
N LYS A 35 6.02 -6.48 -19.60
CA LYS A 35 6.16 -6.78 -18.17
C LYS A 35 4.80 -7.03 -17.51
N PRO A 36 4.04 -8.02 -17.99
CA PRO A 36 2.69 -8.21 -17.49
C PRO A 36 2.63 -8.59 -16.02
N GLN A 37 3.62 -9.33 -15.50
CA GLN A 37 3.64 -9.71 -14.09
C GLN A 37 3.87 -8.50 -13.19
N GLY A 38 4.75 -7.59 -13.60
CA GLY A 38 4.97 -6.36 -12.86
C GLY A 38 3.72 -5.50 -12.82
N ASP A 39 2.99 -5.43 -13.93
CA ASP A 39 1.75 -4.67 -14.01
C ASP A 39 0.66 -5.27 -13.13
N VAL A 40 0.56 -6.59 -13.12
CA VAL A 40 -0.42 -7.29 -12.28
C VAL A 40 -0.12 -7.05 -10.80
N VAL A 41 1.15 -7.12 -10.41
CA VAL A 41 1.55 -6.88 -9.02
C VAL A 41 1.22 -5.44 -8.63
N CYS A 42 1.57 -4.47 -9.47
CA CYS A 42 1.29 -3.07 -9.20
C CYS A 42 -0.21 -2.84 -9.02
N ALA A 43 -1.03 -3.39 -9.91
CA ALA A 43 -2.48 -3.26 -9.83
C ALA A 43 -3.02 -3.92 -8.55
N GLY A 44 -2.54 -5.10 -8.22
CA GLY A 44 -2.98 -5.82 -7.03
C GLY A 44 -2.63 -5.09 -5.74
N VAL A 45 -1.39 -4.61 -5.64
CA VAL A 45 -0.96 -3.86 -4.46
C VAL A 45 -1.75 -2.57 -4.34
N SER A 46 -1.92 -1.85 -5.45
CA SER A 46 -2.70 -0.61 -5.45
C SER A 46 -4.12 -0.84 -4.98
N ALA A 47 -4.75 -1.89 -5.47
CA ALA A 47 -6.13 -2.21 -5.08
C ALA A 47 -6.22 -2.48 -3.57
N ILE A 48 -5.29 -3.27 -3.04
CA ILE A 48 -5.29 -3.60 -1.61
C ILE A 48 -5.06 -2.36 -0.76
N VAL A 49 -4.06 -1.55 -1.10
CA VAL A 49 -3.71 -0.38 -0.31
C VAL A 49 -4.80 0.68 -0.39
N ILE A 50 -5.30 0.97 -1.57
CA ILE A 50 -6.37 1.97 -1.75
C ILE A 50 -7.64 1.52 -1.05
N ASN A 51 -8.00 0.24 -1.17
CA ASN A 51 -9.17 -0.28 -0.47
C ASN A 51 -9.01 -0.13 1.04
N THR A 52 -7.82 -0.39 1.58
CA THR A 52 -7.58 -0.23 3.01
C THR A 52 -7.77 1.22 3.44
N VAL A 53 -7.22 2.17 2.69
CA VAL A 53 -7.39 3.59 2.98
C VAL A 53 -8.87 3.98 2.95
N ASN A 54 -9.58 3.55 1.91
CA ASN A 54 -10.99 3.86 1.77
C ASN A 54 -11.82 3.26 2.91
N CYS A 55 -11.52 2.04 3.32
CA CYS A 55 -12.20 1.42 4.44
C CYS A 55 -11.96 2.17 5.76
N LEU A 56 -10.71 2.58 6.00
CA LEU A 56 -10.39 3.36 7.18
C LEU A 56 -11.20 4.67 7.23
N GLN A 57 -11.36 5.32 6.08
CA GLN A 57 -12.09 6.58 5.99
C GLN A 57 -13.60 6.39 5.99
N ASP A 58 -14.09 5.49 5.15
CA ASP A 58 -15.51 5.42 4.82
C ASP A 58 -16.29 4.50 5.75
N LEU A 59 -15.68 3.43 6.24
CA LEU A 59 -16.34 2.46 7.09
C LEU A 59 -16.08 2.73 8.57
N LEU A 60 -14.84 3.07 8.92
CA LEU A 60 -14.46 3.26 10.31
C LEU A 60 -14.37 4.72 10.73
N HIS A 61 -14.35 5.64 9.77
CA HIS A 61 -14.21 7.08 10.05
C HIS A 61 -12.99 7.38 10.93
N GLU A 62 -11.88 6.69 10.64
CA GLU A 62 -10.64 6.91 11.38
C GLU A 62 -10.04 8.27 11.04
N ASP A 63 -9.37 8.86 12.03
CA ASP A 63 -8.70 10.14 11.84
C ASP A 63 -7.33 9.89 11.18
N ILE A 64 -7.32 9.93 9.86
CA ILE A 64 -6.10 9.69 9.09
C ILE A 64 -5.82 10.86 8.16
N GLY A 65 -4.53 11.06 7.90
CA GLY A 65 -4.08 11.94 6.83
C GLY A 65 -3.65 11.09 5.65
N CYS A 66 -4.33 11.25 4.52
CA CYS A 66 -4.00 10.52 3.31
C CYS A 66 -4.06 11.49 2.15
N ASP A 67 -2.89 11.94 1.73
CA ASP A 67 -2.77 12.94 0.69
C ASP A 67 -1.96 12.33 -0.45
N TYR A 68 -2.66 11.65 -1.35
CA TYR A 68 -1.97 11.08 -2.50
C TYR A 68 -2.31 11.89 -3.75
N ASP A 69 -1.31 12.01 -4.60
CA ASP A 69 -1.43 12.73 -5.85
C ASP A 69 -1.69 11.73 -6.98
N SER A 70 -2.93 11.68 -7.42
CA SER A 70 -3.31 10.77 -8.49
C SER A 70 -2.70 11.16 -9.85
N GLU A 71 -2.30 12.41 -9.99
CA GLU A 71 -1.63 12.84 -11.23
C GLU A 71 -0.21 12.30 -11.30
N GLU A 72 0.50 12.34 -10.18
CA GLU A 72 1.83 11.74 -10.09
C GLU A 72 1.74 10.22 -10.09
N GLY A 73 0.65 9.67 -9.55
CA GLY A 73 0.37 8.25 -9.64
C GLY A 73 1.32 7.33 -8.89
N GLY A 74 2.23 7.89 -8.10
CA GLY A 74 3.30 7.10 -7.57
C GLY A 74 3.33 6.90 -6.06
N LEU A 75 2.52 7.63 -5.32
CA LEU A 75 2.66 7.68 -3.88
C LEU A 75 1.30 7.68 -3.19
N ILE A 76 1.11 6.74 -2.27
CA ILE A 76 -0.10 6.67 -1.44
C ILE A 76 0.33 6.66 0.01
N PRO A 77 0.41 7.85 0.67
CA PRO A 77 0.74 7.91 2.09
C PRO A 77 -0.53 7.85 2.93
N CYS A 78 -0.42 7.25 4.12
CA CYS A 78 -1.50 7.24 5.08
C CYS A 78 -0.91 7.29 6.48
N ALA A 79 -1.32 8.27 7.28
CA ALA A 79 -0.83 8.43 8.64
C ALA A 79 -2.00 8.54 9.60
N PHE A 80 -1.92 7.83 10.72
CA PHE A 80 -2.91 7.96 11.79
C PHE A 80 -2.54 9.16 12.67
N ARG A 81 -3.51 10.04 12.92
CA ARG A 81 -3.30 11.19 13.81
C ARG A 81 -3.49 10.82 15.28
N SER A 82 -4.11 9.67 15.53
CA SER A 82 -4.27 9.13 16.87
C SER A 82 -4.07 7.62 16.82
N ILE A 83 -4.02 6.97 17.97
CA ILE A 83 -3.83 5.53 18.02
C ILE A 83 -5.03 4.86 17.34
N PRO A 84 -4.79 3.97 16.36
CA PRO A 84 -5.90 3.34 15.63
C PRO A 84 -6.72 2.42 16.53
N THR A 85 -8.00 2.30 16.21
CA THR A 85 -8.88 1.36 16.89
C THR A 85 -8.47 -0.07 16.60
N HIS A 86 -9.06 -1.01 17.32
CA HIS A 86 -8.83 -2.43 17.07
C HIS A 86 -9.24 -2.80 15.65
N GLU A 87 -10.37 -2.29 15.18
CA GLU A 87 -10.87 -2.57 13.84
C GLU A 87 -9.93 -2.00 12.78
N ALA A 88 -9.42 -0.80 13.00
CA ALA A 88 -8.45 -0.21 12.08
C ALA A 88 -7.17 -1.02 12.03
N SER A 89 -6.69 -1.49 13.18
CA SER A 89 -5.50 -2.34 13.23
C SER A 89 -5.72 -3.64 12.48
N LEU A 90 -6.90 -4.23 12.60
CA LEU A 90 -7.25 -5.44 11.86
C LEU A 90 -7.23 -5.21 10.34
N LEU A 91 -7.69 -4.03 9.88
CA LEU A 91 -7.62 -3.70 8.45
C LEU A 91 -6.18 -3.60 7.98
N ILE A 92 -5.29 -3.03 8.79
CA ILE A 92 -3.87 -2.99 8.44
C ILE A 92 -3.27 -4.41 8.42
N ASP A 93 -3.62 -5.23 9.39
CA ASP A 93 -3.18 -6.63 9.41
C ASP A 93 -3.65 -7.37 8.16
N SER A 94 -4.89 -7.13 7.75
CA SER A 94 -5.45 -7.71 6.53
C SER A 94 -4.68 -7.25 5.28
N MET A 95 -4.35 -5.96 5.22
CA MET A 95 -3.54 -5.43 4.13
C MET A 95 -2.19 -6.12 4.06
N ILE A 96 -1.51 -6.24 5.19
CA ILE A 96 -0.21 -6.91 5.27
C ILE A 96 -0.33 -8.36 4.81
N HIS A 97 -1.37 -9.05 5.25
CA HIS A 97 -1.60 -10.43 4.87
C HIS A 97 -1.75 -10.58 3.35
N GLY A 98 -2.48 -9.67 2.72
CA GLY A 98 -2.63 -9.65 1.27
C GLY A 98 -1.31 -9.35 0.54
N LEU A 99 -0.52 -8.42 1.08
CA LEU A 99 0.78 -8.10 0.51
C LEU A 99 1.75 -9.28 0.62
N GLU A 100 1.73 -9.99 1.73
CA GLU A 100 2.56 -11.19 1.88
C GLU A 100 2.19 -12.24 0.84
N TRP A 101 0.90 -12.44 0.60
CA TRP A 101 0.44 -13.39 -0.41
C TRP A 101 0.95 -13.01 -1.80
N ILE A 102 0.85 -11.73 -2.16
CA ILE A 102 1.34 -11.26 -3.46
C ILE A 102 2.84 -11.48 -3.58
N ARG A 103 3.59 -11.16 -2.54
CA ARG A 103 5.05 -11.35 -2.56
C ARG A 103 5.41 -12.82 -2.73
N GLU A 104 4.69 -13.72 -2.07
CA GLU A 104 4.94 -15.15 -2.20
C GLU A 104 4.64 -15.66 -3.61
N GLN A 105 3.58 -15.14 -4.24
CA GLN A 105 3.17 -15.59 -5.56
C GLN A 105 4.04 -15.06 -6.69
N TYR A 106 4.49 -13.81 -6.57
CA TYR A 106 5.17 -13.12 -7.68
C TYR A 106 6.64 -12.83 -7.43
N GLY A 107 7.07 -12.81 -6.17
CA GLY A 107 8.47 -12.64 -5.81
C GLY A 107 8.84 -11.25 -5.35
N GLU A 108 9.97 -11.18 -4.63
CA GLU A 108 10.45 -9.93 -4.04
C GLU A 108 10.91 -8.91 -5.06
N LYS A 109 11.18 -9.34 -6.28
CA LYS A 109 11.61 -8.38 -7.31
C LYS A 109 10.48 -7.47 -7.76
N TYR A 110 9.22 -7.83 -7.48
CA TYR A 110 8.07 -7.01 -7.85
C TYR A 110 7.48 -6.25 -6.68
N LEU A 111 7.57 -6.81 -5.47
CA LEU A 111 6.99 -6.20 -4.27
C LEU A 111 7.95 -6.36 -3.10
N LYS A 112 8.28 -5.23 -2.48
CA LYS A 112 9.03 -5.22 -1.24
C LYS A 112 8.22 -4.48 -0.19
N PHE A 113 8.02 -5.08 0.98
CA PHE A 113 7.41 -4.33 2.07
C PHE A 113 8.19 -4.54 3.35
N GLU A 114 8.18 -3.52 4.18
CA GLU A 114 8.92 -3.49 5.43
C GLU A 114 8.03 -2.94 6.53
N ILE A 115 8.22 -3.46 7.74
CA ILE A 115 7.56 -2.93 8.93
C ILE A 115 8.65 -2.37 9.82
N GLU A 116 8.57 -1.08 10.11
CA GLU A 116 9.58 -0.36 10.89
C GLU A 116 8.98 0.10 12.21
N GLU A 117 9.73 -0.11 13.29
CA GLU A 117 9.37 0.43 14.60
C GLU A 117 10.07 1.78 14.78
N VAL A 118 9.31 2.80 15.12
CA VAL A 118 9.85 4.14 15.29
C VAL A 118 9.71 4.65 16.71
#